data_f1f8ded231f816e28ed3d76e03740efc
#
_entry.id   f1f8ded231f816e28ed3d76e03740efc
#
_cell.length_a   1.000
_cell.length_b   1.000
_cell.length_c   1.000
_cell.angle_alpha   90.00
_cell.angle_beta   90.00
_cell.angle_gamma   90.00
#
_symmetry.space_group_name_H-M   'P 1'
#
loop_
_entity.id
_entity.type
_entity.pdbx_description
1 polymer ?
#
loop_
_entity_poly.entity_id
_entity_poly.type
_entity_poly.pdbx_seq_one_letter_code
_entity_poly.pdbx_strand_id
1 'polypeptide(L)'
;MTSTPVVELLTPDQWQRVRAIRLRALEESGYAFGGTFEAESAEDEISWRSKFEKLDFLIASVDGVDAAMLSVEVLVGDFGAT
;
A
#
# COMPACT_ATOMS: atom_id res chain seq x y z
N MET A 1 2.36 -24.96 -15.32
CA MET A 1 1.18 -24.50 -14.59
C MET A 1 1.29 -23.01 -14.31
N THR A 2 0.25 -22.29 -14.61
CA THR A 2 0.27 -20.84 -14.47
C THR A 2 -0.33 -20.42 -13.14
N SER A 3 0.39 -19.62 -12.37
CA SER A 3 -0.13 -19.09 -11.11
C SER A 3 -1.10 -17.95 -11.39
N THR A 4 -2.21 -17.94 -10.72
CA THR A 4 -3.20 -16.88 -10.85
C THR A 4 -2.99 -15.88 -9.72
N PRO A 5 -2.82 -14.59 -10.03
CA PRO A 5 -2.72 -13.58 -8.98
C PRO A 5 -4.03 -13.47 -8.20
N VAL A 6 -3.89 -13.24 -6.91
CA VAL A 6 -5.01 -12.93 -6.04
C VAL A 6 -4.91 -11.48 -5.65
N VAL A 7 -5.97 -10.71 -5.90
CA VAL A 7 -6.02 -9.30 -5.56
C VAL A 7 -6.91 -9.12 -4.35
N GLU A 8 -6.39 -8.47 -3.32
CA GLU A 8 -7.10 -8.24 -2.08
C GLU A 8 -7.14 -6.77 -1.73
N LEU A 9 -8.30 -6.31 -1.26
CA LEU A 9 -8.43 -5.01 -0.63
C LEU A 9 -8.09 -5.18 0.84
N LEU A 10 -7.09 -4.47 1.31
CA LEU A 10 -6.59 -4.64 2.67
C LEU A 10 -7.35 -3.77 3.67
N THR A 11 -7.34 -4.22 4.91
CA THR A 11 -7.90 -3.48 6.05
C THR A 11 -6.77 -2.91 6.89
N PRO A 12 -7.05 -1.94 7.78
CA PRO A 12 -6.00 -1.39 8.66
C PRO A 12 -5.28 -2.43 9.50
N ASP A 13 -5.93 -3.53 9.83
CA ASP A 13 -5.27 -4.61 10.58
C ASP A 13 -4.16 -5.29 9.77
N GLN A 14 -4.15 -5.09 8.48
CA GLN A 14 -3.14 -5.66 7.58
C GLN A 14 -2.06 -4.65 7.22
N TRP A 15 -1.90 -3.62 8.02
CA TRP A 15 -0.94 -2.55 7.76
C TRP A 15 0.50 -3.06 7.58
N GLN A 16 0.86 -4.16 8.25
CA GLN A 16 2.20 -4.72 8.12
C GLN A 16 2.50 -5.22 6.72
N ARG A 17 1.50 -5.74 6.01
CA ARG A 17 1.67 -6.16 4.62
C ARG A 17 1.93 -4.96 3.71
N VAL A 18 1.18 -3.88 3.93
CA VAL A 18 1.38 -2.63 3.17
C VAL A 18 2.78 -2.09 3.43
N ARG A 19 3.18 -2.04 4.71
CA ARG A 19 4.51 -1.57 5.09
C ARG A 19 5.61 -2.38 4.40
N ALA A 20 5.49 -3.69 4.46
CA ALA A 20 6.51 -4.58 3.92
C ALA A 20 6.70 -4.40 2.41
N ILE A 21 5.61 -4.36 1.65
CA ILE A 21 5.72 -4.22 0.20
C ILE A 21 6.17 -2.82 -0.19
N ARG A 22 5.72 -1.81 0.53
CA ARG A 22 6.13 -0.42 0.29
C ARG A 22 7.61 -0.23 0.54
N LEU A 23 8.11 -0.73 1.67
CA LEU A 23 9.53 -0.59 2.01
C LEU A 23 10.42 -1.35 1.03
N ARG A 24 9.98 -2.51 0.57
CA ARG A 24 10.71 -3.25 -0.45
C ARG A 24 10.80 -2.45 -1.74
N ALA A 25 9.71 -1.83 -2.16
CA ALA A 25 9.69 -1.02 -3.36
C ALA A 25 10.61 0.20 -3.25
N LEU A 26 10.61 0.85 -2.09
CA LEU A 26 11.48 2.00 -1.85
C LEU A 26 12.96 1.61 -1.83
N GLU A 27 13.27 0.44 -1.30
CA GLU A 27 14.63 -0.05 -1.27
C GLU A 27 15.15 -0.37 -2.68
N GLU A 28 14.28 -0.91 -3.53
CA GLU A 28 14.64 -1.30 -4.88
C GLU A 28 14.63 -0.14 -5.87
N SER A 29 13.76 0.85 -5.67
CA SER A 29 13.53 1.90 -6.67
C SER A 29 13.14 3.22 -6.00
N GLY A 30 13.93 3.64 -4.99
CA GLY A 30 13.56 4.73 -4.10
C GLY A 30 13.12 6.02 -4.76
N TYR A 31 13.73 6.41 -5.88
CA TYR A 31 13.40 7.69 -6.51
C TYR A 31 12.02 7.73 -7.13
N ALA A 32 11.51 6.59 -7.53
CA ALA A 32 10.28 6.53 -8.31
C ALA A 32 9.03 6.83 -7.49
N PHE A 33 9.14 6.76 -6.17
CA PHE A 33 7.95 6.81 -5.31
C PHE A 33 7.85 8.09 -4.47
N GLY A 34 8.79 9.01 -4.62
CA GLY A 34 8.72 10.29 -3.94
C GLY A 34 8.86 10.21 -2.42
N GLY A 35 9.34 9.11 -1.90
CA GLY A 35 9.58 8.92 -0.48
C GLY A 35 10.93 8.28 -0.24
N THR A 36 11.32 8.14 1.01
CA THR A 36 12.58 7.49 1.36
C THR A 36 12.33 6.30 2.26
N PHE A 37 13.18 5.31 2.10
CA PHE A 37 13.14 4.13 2.96
C PHE A 37 13.33 4.51 4.43
N GLU A 38 14.28 5.38 4.72
CA GLU A 38 14.57 5.79 6.09
C GLU A 38 13.38 6.47 6.76
N ALA A 39 12.75 7.38 6.05
CA ALA A 39 11.62 8.12 6.60
C ALA A 39 10.42 7.22 6.83
N GLU A 40 10.09 6.39 5.86
CA GLU A 40 8.90 5.54 5.96
C GLU A 40 9.11 4.36 6.91
N SER A 41 10.31 3.80 6.98
CA SER A 41 10.58 2.71 7.91
C SER A 41 10.56 3.17 9.37
N ALA A 42 10.73 4.46 9.61
CA ALA A 42 10.67 5.02 10.95
C ALA A 42 9.25 5.30 11.43
N GLU A 43 8.25 5.24 10.55
CA GLU A 43 6.86 5.46 10.95
C GLU A 43 6.35 4.32 11.81
N ASP A 44 5.56 4.66 12.82
CA ASP A 44 5.01 3.67 13.74
C ASP A 44 3.70 3.07 13.23
N GLU A 45 3.15 2.16 14.02
CA GLU A 45 1.90 1.48 13.68
C GLU A 45 0.74 2.46 13.48
N ILE A 46 0.65 3.46 14.35
CA ILE A 46 -0.43 4.44 14.29
C ILE A 46 -0.37 5.19 12.96
N SER A 47 0.82 5.59 12.55
CA SER A 47 1.03 6.26 11.27
C SER A 47 0.64 5.37 10.10
N TRP A 48 1.07 4.10 10.10
CA TRP A 48 0.71 3.18 9.03
C TRP A 48 -0.78 2.89 8.96
N ARG A 49 -1.43 2.69 10.10
CA ARG A 49 -2.87 2.46 10.14
C ARG A 49 -3.66 3.67 9.67
N SER A 50 -3.19 4.87 9.99
CA SER A 50 -3.89 6.10 9.61
C SER A 50 -3.91 6.33 8.10
N LYS A 51 -2.99 5.75 7.37
CA LYS A 51 -2.98 5.87 5.91
C LYS A 51 -4.24 5.26 5.27
N PHE A 52 -4.85 4.29 5.95
CA PHE A 52 -6.07 3.65 5.45
C PHE A 52 -7.30 4.55 5.53
N GLU A 53 -7.20 5.67 6.24
CA GLU A 53 -8.30 6.62 6.30
C GLU A 53 -8.49 7.38 4.99
N LYS A 54 -7.42 7.55 4.24
CA LYS A 54 -7.42 8.31 3.00
C LYS A 54 -7.16 7.46 1.77
N LEU A 55 -6.60 6.29 1.95
CA LEU A 55 -6.19 5.43 0.85
C LEU A 55 -6.77 4.04 1.02
N ASP A 56 -7.20 3.48 -0.09
CA ASP A 56 -7.46 2.04 -0.18
C ASP A 56 -6.22 1.38 -0.73
N PHE A 57 -5.81 0.29 -0.12
CA PHE A 57 -4.66 -0.47 -0.55
C PHE A 57 -5.09 -1.81 -1.10
N LEU A 58 -4.66 -2.08 -2.33
CA LEU A 58 -4.89 -3.36 -2.99
C LEU A 58 -3.53 -4.03 -3.16
N ILE A 59 -3.45 -5.29 -2.79
CA ILE A 59 -2.23 -6.07 -3.01
C ILE A 59 -2.56 -7.26 -3.90
N ALA A 60 -1.72 -7.45 -4.90
CA ALA A 60 -1.75 -8.63 -5.73
C ALA A 60 -0.68 -9.60 -5.23
N SER A 61 -1.08 -10.81 -4.90
CA SER A 61 -0.15 -11.85 -4.47
C SER A 61 -0.16 -13.00 -5.48
N VAL A 62 0.98 -13.65 -5.61
CA VAL A 62 1.14 -14.83 -6.46
C VAL A 62 1.79 -15.92 -5.61
N ASP A 63 1.12 -17.05 -5.49
CA ASP A 63 1.60 -18.17 -4.68
C ASP A 63 1.89 -17.76 -3.24
N GLY A 64 1.05 -16.89 -2.68
CA GLY A 64 1.20 -16.45 -1.31
C GLY A 64 2.24 -15.36 -1.09
N VAL A 65 2.85 -14.86 -2.16
CA VAL A 65 3.86 -13.80 -2.08
C VAL A 65 3.27 -12.50 -2.61
N ASP A 66 3.34 -11.45 -1.82
CA ASP A 66 2.86 -10.12 -2.23
C ASP A 66 3.79 -9.58 -3.32
N ALA A 67 3.24 -9.38 -4.52
CA ALA A 67 4.02 -9.03 -5.70
C ALA A 67 3.84 -7.59 -6.14
N ALA A 68 2.68 -7.00 -5.90
CA ALA A 68 2.40 -5.64 -6.35
C ALA A 68 1.39 -4.99 -5.41
N MET A 69 1.45 -3.66 -5.33
CA MET A 69 0.52 -2.88 -4.53
C MET A 69 0.03 -1.68 -5.31
N LEU A 70 -1.25 -1.39 -5.16
CA LEU A 70 -1.86 -0.19 -5.70
C LEU A 70 -2.53 0.54 -4.55
N SER A 71 -2.28 1.83 -4.43
CA SER A 71 -3.02 2.68 -3.50
C SER A 71 -3.95 3.58 -4.29
N VAL A 72 -5.19 3.66 -3.83
CA VAL A 72 -6.23 4.45 -4.47
C VAL A 72 -6.70 5.47 -3.45
N GLU A 73 -6.61 6.74 -3.80
CA GLU A 73 -7.08 7.80 -2.91
C GLU A 73 -8.60 7.80 -2.88
N VAL A 74 -9.12 7.73 -1.66
CA VAL A 74 -10.57 7.81 -1.46
C VAL A 74 -10.92 9.27 -1.36
N LEU A 75 -11.51 9.79 -2.40
CA LEU A 75 -11.94 11.19 -2.41
C LEU A 75 -13.36 11.24 -1.88
N VAL A 76 -13.49 11.75 -0.67
CA VAL A 76 -14.78 11.96 -0.04
C VAL A 76 -15.10 13.43 -0.18
N GLY A 77 -16.14 13.74 -0.88
CA GLY A 77 -16.51 15.13 -1.02
C GLY A 77 -17.50 15.37 -2.14
N ASP A 78 -17.62 16.60 -2.49
CA ASP A 78 -18.67 17.08 -3.36
C ASP A 78 -18.31 17.03 -4.83
N PHE A 79 -18.05 15.86 -5.34
CA PHE A 79 -17.76 15.76 -6.77
C PHE A 79 -18.87 16.27 -7.64
N GLY A 80 -20.07 16.09 -7.15
CA GLY A 80 -21.23 16.52 -7.88
C GLY A 80 -21.63 17.95 -7.61
N ALA A 81 -20.93 18.63 -6.74
CA ALA A 81 -21.31 19.97 -6.29
C ALA A 81 -20.87 21.06 -7.24
N THR A 82 -20.18 20.73 -8.26
CA THR A 82 -19.75 21.70 -9.24
C THR A 82 -20.90 22.18 -10.09
#